data_0d85f40b444ebc36e0a01241f7dcdf8c
#
_entry.id   0d85f40b444ebc36e0a01241f7dcdf8c
#
_cell.length_a   1.000
_cell.length_b   1.000
_cell.length_c   1.000
_cell.angle_alpha   90.00
_cell.angle_beta   90.00
_cell.angle_gamma   90.00
#
_symmetry.space_group_name_H-M   'P 1'
#
loop_
_entity.id
_entity.type
_entity.pdbx_description
1 polymer ?
#
loop_
_entity_poly.entity_id
_entity_poly.type
_entity_poly.pdbx_seq_one_letter_code
_entity_poly.pdbx_strand_id
1 'polypeptide(L)'
;MNYQDSTRSFIVHLPPQYTAGSSLPLVFNLHGYGSNASQEIFYTRMDLTANTNGFICVFPDGLGNSWNSGFGGTGPYHSGVDDVGFVSKMIDTVYQLYGCDLTRVYACGMSNGGYQSYRLACELENRIAAIASVTGTLTDSTAFYCALARRVPILEIHGTADPLVPYNGSPGSYAVEDLINFWLNKNQCVIESDTTNIPDINVNDSSTVQRIRYSNCGSGVRVWFDKVTGGGHSWPGASIPFIYGPTNQDLNASQEIWNFFKGFTLNGPVGINEPSVNKVEWSVYPNPLAELLIINATNLSEATQVDLMDIAGRSLLSGNVNNGQAMLNTAALPAGIYFVRLSLANFSLVKKVVKE
;
A
#
# COMPACT_ATOMS: atom_id res chain seq x y z
N MET A 1 16.09 23.63 -7.95
CA MET A 1 15.42 24.14 -9.15
C MET A 1 14.68 25.43 -8.87
N ASN A 2 14.54 26.31 -9.85
CA ASN A 2 13.67 27.49 -9.69
C ASN A 2 12.21 27.07 -9.97
N TYR A 3 11.32 27.42 -9.08
CA TYR A 3 9.89 27.21 -9.22
C TYR A 3 9.15 28.44 -8.69
N GLN A 4 8.37 29.10 -9.57
CA GLN A 4 7.83 30.44 -9.32
C GLN A 4 8.97 31.40 -8.83
N ASP A 5 8.74 32.18 -7.80
CA ASP A 5 9.70 33.18 -7.29
C ASP A 5 10.67 32.61 -6.23
N SER A 6 10.80 31.26 -6.15
CA SER A 6 11.59 30.60 -5.11
C SER A 6 12.56 29.58 -5.68
N THR A 7 13.74 29.48 -5.08
CA THR A 7 14.64 28.32 -5.29
C THR A 7 14.22 27.20 -4.36
N ARG A 8 13.86 26.06 -4.95
CA ARG A 8 13.43 24.85 -4.25
C ARG A 8 14.49 23.75 -4.40
N SER A 9 14.70 22.98 -3.34
CA SER A 9 15.64 21.86 -3.30
C SER A 9 14.93 20.52 -3.12
N PHE A 10 15.58 19.48 -3.57
CA PHE A 10 15.18 18.09 -3.35
C PHE A 10 16.38 17.16 -3.53
N ILE A 11 16.37 16.03 -2.87
CA ILE A 11 17.37 14.97 -3.00
C ILE A 11 16.77 13.85 -3.83
N VAL A 12 17.49 13.38 -4.85
CA VAL A 12 17.13 12.20 -5.64
C VAL A 12 18.00 11.03 -5.22
N HIS A 13 17.40 9.95 -4.76
CA HIS A 13 18.06 8.70 -4.49
C HIS A 13 17.81 7.72 -5.64
N LEU A 14 18.87 7.27 -6.30
CA LEU A 14 18.81 6.25 -7.35
C LEU A 14 19.20 4.89 -6.75
N PRO A 15 18.37 3.84 -6.92
CA PRO A 15 18.70 2.53 -6.38
C PRO A 15 19.86 1.88 -7.17
N PRO A 16 20.57 0.89 -6.61
CA PRO A 16 21.67 0.21 -7.29
C PRO A 16 21.29 -0.42 -8.64
N GLN A 17 20.02 -0.72 -8.84
CA GLN A 17 19.48 -1.28 -10.09
C GLN A 17 19.27 -0.24 -11.19
N TYR A 18 19.41 1.04 -10.86
CA TYR A 18 19.24 2.11 -11.84
C TYR A 18 20.34 2.04 -12.92
N THR A 19 19.90 2.10 -14.16
CA THR A 19 20.75 2.34 -15.33
C THR A 19 20.12 3.42 -16.19
N ALA A 20 20.92 4.18 -16.92
CA ALA A 20 20.39 5.22 -17.82
C ALA A 20 19.39 4.61 -18.81
N GLY A 21 18.18 5.18 -18.87
CA GLY A 21 17.08 4.66 -19.70
C GLY A 21 16.20 3.59 -19.03
N SER A 22 16.49 3.21 -17.78
CA SER A 22 15.56 2.34 -17.03
C SER A 22 14.26 3.08 -16.69
N SER A 23 13.14 2.36 -16.78
CA SER A 23 11.80 2.89 -16.47
C SER A 23 11.37 2.44 -15.07
N LEU A 24 12.04 2.97 -14.03
CA LEU A 24 11.76 2.62 -12.65
C LEU A 24 10.58 3.43 -12.10
N PRO A 25 9.83 2.90 -11.12
CA PRO A 25 8.83 3.66 -10.38
C PRO A 25 9.46 4.86 -9.68
N LEU A 26 8.66 5.89 -9.41
CA LEU A 26 9.05 7.13 -8.72
C LEU A 26 8.24 7.28 -7.44
N VAL A 27 8.90 7.47 -6.31
CA VAL A 27 8.28 7.72 -5.01
C VAL A 27 8.73 9.07 -4.47
N PHE A 28 7.80 9.96 -4.16
CA PHE A 28 8.03 11.16 -3.35
C PHE A 28 7.81 10.83 -1.88
N ASN A 29 8.80 11.12 -1.02
CA ASN A 29 8.67 11.00 0.43
C ASN A 29 8.81 12.38 1.07
N LEU A 30 7.69 12.87 1.62
CA LEU A 30 7.49 14.25 2.06
C LEU A 30 7.69 14.36 3.57
N HIS A 31 8.61 15.23 4.00
CA HIS A 31 8.94 15.41 5.41
C HIS A 31 7.80 16.05 6.23
N GLY A 32 7.85 15.87 7.55
CA GLY A 32 6.98 16.55 8.51
C GLY A 32 7.32 18.03 8.69
N TYR A 33 6.46 18.77 9.38
CA TYR A 33 6.67 20.18 9.72
C TYR A 33 7.96 20.39 10.49
N GLY A 34 8.73 21.41 10.11
CA GLY A 34 10.00 21.78 10.72
C GLY A 34 11.17 20.88 10.34
N SER A 35 10.95 19.83 9.51
CA SER A 35 11.96 18.91 9.00
C SER A 35 12.44 19.31 7.59
N ASN A 36 13.25 18.46 6.97
CA ASN A 36 13.80 18.63 5.63
C ASN A 36 14.11 17.28 4.97
N ALA A 37 14.50 17.31 3.69
CA ALA A 37 14.80 16.13 2.89
C ALA A 37 15.82 15.19 3.55
N SER A 38 16.94 15.73 4.09
CA SER A 38 18.00 14.92 4.70
C SER A 38 17.53 14.22 5.98
N GLN A 39 16.74 14.91 6.80
CA GLN A 39 16.17 14.33 8.02
C GLN A 39 15.14 13.27 7.69
N GLU A 40 14.33 13.47 6.64
CA GLU A 40 13.33 12.50 6.19
C GLU A 40 13.99 11.20 5.70
N ILE A 41 15.08 11.29 4.91
CA ILE A 41 15.88 10.12 4.51
C ILE A 41 16.34 9.35 5.74
N PHE A 42 16.93 10.05 6.69
CA PHE A 42 17.53 9.44 7.88
C PHE A 42 16.48 8.78 8.78
N TYR A 43 15.31 9.39 8.89
CA TYR A 43 14.23 8.92 9.77
C TYR A 43 13.43 7.76 9.16
N THR A 44 13.02 7.89 7.91
CA THR A 44 12.16 6.89 7.25
C THR A 44 12.94 5.72 6.65
N ARG A 45 14.20 5.90 6.30
CA ARG A 45 15.05 4.95 5.58
C ARG A 45 14.38 4.43 4.30
N MET A 46 13.58 5.27 3.65
CA MET A 46 12.95 4.93 2.37
C MET A 46 13.99 4.70 1.26
N ASP A 47 15.17 5.29 1.38
CA ASP A 47 16.34 5.04 0.54
C ASP A 47 16.77 3.57 0.53
N LEU A 48 16.78 2.91 1.69
CA LEU A 48 17.10 1.47 1.80
C LEU A 48 15.99 0.59 1.20
N THR A 49 14.74 1.00 1.40
CA THR A 49 13.59 0.33 0.76
C THR A 49 13.68 0.47 -0.77
N ALA A 50 14.07 1.64 -1.28
CA ALA A 50 14.31 1.88 -2.69
C ALA A 50 15.43 1.00 -3.25
N ASN A 51 16.55 0.86 -2.52
CA ASN A 51 17.65 -0.02 -2.89
C ASN A 51 17.25 -1.47 -3.02
N THR A 52 16.42 -1.95 -2.11
CA THR A 52 15.96 -3.35 -2.11
C THR A 52 14.95 -3.63 -3.22
N ASN A 53 14.09 -2.66 -3.54
CA ASN A 53 12.92 -2.88 -4.38
C ASN A 53 13.02 -2.27 -5.79
N GLY A 54 14.02 -1.43 -6.08
CA GLY A 54 14.29 -0.90 -7.41
C GLY A 54 13.34 0.24 -7.81
N PHE A 55 13.24 1.30 -7.03
CA PHE A 55 12.51 2.51 -7.39
C PHE A 55 13.34 3.78 -7.12
N ILE A 56 13.10 4.84 -7.88
CA ILE A 56 13.68 6.16 -7.65
C ILE A 56 12.93 6.80 -6.47
N CYS A 57 13.65 7.29 -5.46
CA CYS A 57 13.05 8.01 -4.36
C CYS A 57 13.46 9.48 -4.38
N VAL A 58 12.49 10.39 -4.26
CA VAL A 58 12.72 11.84 -4.20
C VAL A 58 12.27 12.34 -2.83
N PHE A 59 13.18 13.06 -2.19
CA PHE A 59 12.95 13.72 -0.91
C PHE A 59 13.01 15.24 -1.13
N PRO A 60 11.88 15.91 -1.31
CA PRO A 60 11.87 17.35 -1.53
C PRO A 60 11.89 18.13 -0.23
N ASP A 61 12.36 19.38 -0.30
CA ASP A 61 12.26 20.35 0.77
C ASP A 61 11.02 21.24 0.60
N GLY A 62 10.17 21.27 1.61
CA GLY A 62 9.08 22.23 1.73
C GLY A 62 9.62 23.63 2.01
N LEU A 63 9.00 24.65 1.42
CA LEU A 63 9.41 26.04 1.69
C LEU A 63 9.16 26.42 3.15
N GLY A 64 10.17 26.95 3.82
CA GLY A 64 10.07 27.19 5.28
C GLY A 64 9.93 25.92 6.11
N ASN A 65 10.45 24.79 5.63
CA ASN A 65 10.39 23.49 6.25
C ASN A 65 8.94 23.00 6.48
N SER A 66 8.04 23.28 5.53
CA SER A 66 6.62 22.96 5.63
C SER A 66 5.99 22.81 4.25
N TRP A 67 4.85 22.12 4.20
CA TRP A 67 3.99 21.97 3.04
C TRP A 67 2.70 22.75 3.23
N ASN A 68 2.22 23.37 2.16
CA ASN A 68 0.87 23.95 2.09
C ASN A 68 -0.16 22.83 1.92
N SER A 69 -0.50 22.17 3.01
CA SER A 69 -1.33 20.97 3.06
C SER A 69 -2.82 21.24 3.28
N GLY A 70 -3.26 22.50 3.09
CA GLY A 70 -4.68 22.86 3.13
C GLY A 70 -5.19 23.35 4.49
N PHE A 71 -4.34 23.55 5.50
CA PHE A 71 -4.75 24.26 6.71
C PHE A 71 -4.98 25.74 6.39
N GLY A 72 -6.15 26.28 6.74
CA GLY A 72 -6.44 27.70 6.58
C GLY A 72 -5.70 28.59 7.59
N GLY A 73 -5.44 29.88 7.30
CA GLY A 73 -4.86 30.84 8.23
C GLY A 73 -3.53 31.47 7.80
N THR A 74 -2.72 31.93 8.74
CA THR A 74 -1.42 32.58 8.51
C THR A 74 -0.30 31.75 9.13
N GLY A 75 0.64 31.29 8.36
CA GLY A 75 1.76 30.48 8.85
C GLY A 75 2.37 29.63 7.74
N PRO A 76 3.39 28.83 8.02
CA PRO A 76 4.05 28.00 6.99
C PRO A 76 3.11 27.03 6.27
N TYR A 77 2.07 26.53 6.95
CA TYR A 77 1.03 25.67 6.34
C TYR A 77 0.08 26.42 5.40
N HIS A 78 0.14 27.75 5.37
CA HIS A 78 -0.88 28.61 4.77
C HIS A 78 -0.28 29.64 3.82
N SER A 79 0.99 29.46 3.47
CA SER A 79 1.80 30.48 2.78
C SER A 79 1.35 30.82 1.37
N GLY A 80 0.28 30.20 0.86
CA GLY A 80 -0.10 30.36 -0.55
C GLY A 80 0.91 29.73 -1.54
N VAL A 81 1.91 29.01 -1.01
CA VAL A 81 2.91 28.32 -1.83
C VAL A 81 2.23 27.20 -2.62
N ASP A 82 2.53 27.14 -3.91
CA ASP A 82 2.06 26.07 -4.80
C ASP A 82 2.96 24.84 -4.70
N ASP A 83 2.81 24.07 -3.63
CA ASP A 83 3.54 22.81 -3.45
C ASP A 83 3.02 21.69 -4.36
N VAL A 84 1.77 21.74 -4.78
CA VAL A 84 1.17 20.79 -5.73
C VAL A 84 1.82 20.95 -7.10
N GLY A 85 1.89 22.17 -7.62
CA GLY A 85 2.57 22.45 -8.88
C GLY A 85 4.07 22.20 -8.80
N PHE A 86 4.71 22.42 -7.63
CA PHE A 86 6.11 22.06 -7.43
C PHE A 86 6.35 20.56 -7.56
N VAL A 87 5.53 19.71 -6.93
CA VAL A 87 5.62 18.24 -7.09
C VAL A 87 5.37 17.85 -8.55
N SER A 88 4.36 18.44 -9.19
CA SER A 88 4.09 18.21 -10.61
C SER A 88 5.31 18.53 -11.49
N LYS A 89 6.00 19.65 -11.22
CA LYS A 89 7.21 20.03 -11.94
C LYS A 89 8.39 19.11 -11.64
N MET A 90 8.51 18.60 -10.41
CA MET A 90 9.54 17.62 -10.05
C MET A 90 9.35 16.30 -10.81
N ILE A 91 8.11 15.83 -11.00
CA ILE A 91 7.84 14.63 -11.81
C ILE A 91 8.43 14.80 -13.21
N ASP A 92 8.17 15.95 -13.89
CA ASP A 92 8.73 16.23 -15.22
C ASP A 92 10.25 16.30 -15.21
N THR A 93 10.82 16.95 -14.19
CA THR A 93 12.27 17.12 -14.06
C THR A 93 12.98 15.77 -13.83
N VAL A 94 12.46 14.93 -12.94
CA VAL A 94 13.03 13.60 -12.67
C VAL A 94 12.88 12.70 -13.89
N TYR A 95 11.74 12.76 -14.59
CA TYR A 95 11.56 12.03 -15.85
C TYR A 95 12.58 12.44 -16.91
N GLN A 96 12.80 13.75 -17.10
CA GLN A 96 13.78 14.25 -18.07
C GLN A 96 15.22 13.86 -17.73
N LEU A 97 15.58 13.84 -16.45
CA LEU A 97 16.94 13.56 -16.00
C LEU A 97 17.23 12.05 -15.88
N TYR A 98 16.27 11.26 -15.47
CA TYR A 98 16.50 9.87 -15.09
C TYR A 98 15.59 8.85 -15.79
N GLY A 99 14.50 9.25 -16.45
CA GLY A 99 13.66 8.36 -17.25
C GLY A 99 12.76 7.44 -16.40
N CYS A 100 12.07 7.96 -15.36
CA CYS A 100 11.15 7.18 -14.55
C CYS A 100 9.89 6.76 -15.30
N ASP A 101 9.15 5.76 -14.73
CA ASP A 101 7.85 5.34 -15.24
C ASP A 101 6.75 6.30 -14.77
N LEU A 102 6.26 7.13 -15.66
CA LEU A 102 5.22 8.11 -15.36
C LEU A 102 3.85 7.49 -14.99
N THR A 103 3.65 6.21 -15.25
CA THR A 103 2.43 5.51 -14.82
C THR A 103 2.55 4.99 -13.38
N ARG A 104 3.77 4.94 -12.81
CA ARG A 104 4.07 4.47 -11.46
C ARG A 104 4.75 5.56 -10.63
N VAL A 105 4.04 6.66 -10.45
CA VAL A 105 4.46 7.77 -9.59
C VAL A 105 3.61 7.76 -8.33
N TYR A 106 4.26 7.82 -7.17
CA TYR A 106 3.61 7.70 -5.87
C TYR A 106 4.06 8.82 -4.94
N ALA A 107 3.25 9.14 -3.94
CA ALA A 107 3.62 10.08 -2.89
C ALA A 107 3.31 9.50 -1.51
N CYS A 108 4.24 9.67 -0.59
CA CYS A 108 4.04 9.39 0.83
C CYS A 108 4.67 10.47 1.67
N GLY A 109 4.39 10.47 2.95
CA GLY A 109 5.02 11.40 3.89
C GLY A 109 4.52 11.24 5.30
N MET A 110 5.23 11.90 6.21
CA MET A 110 4.89 11.91 7.63
C MET A 110 4.22 13.22 8.03
N SER A 111 3.21 13.16 8.91
CA SER A 111 2.63 14.36 9.54
C SER A 111 2.17 15.38 8.50
N ASN A 112 2.73 16.58 8.46
CA ASN A 112 2.48 17.60 7.43
C ASN A 112 2.72 17.05 6.00
N GLY A 113 3.72 16.18 5.79
CA GLY A 113 3.95 15.47 4.51
C GLY A 113 2.85 14.44 4.20
N GLY A 114 2.27 13.80 5.22
CA GLY A 114 1.10 12.92 5.09
C GLY A 114 -0.15 13.70 4.65
N TYR A 115 -0.44 14.84 5.27
CA TYR A 115 -1.49 15.77 4.83
C TYR A 115 -1.29 16.21 3.38
N GLN A 116 -0.04 16.56 3.02
CA GLN A 116 0.29 16.95 1.65
C GLN A 116 0.09 15.78 0.67
N SER A 117 0.35 14.54 1.08
CA SER A 117 0.09 13.36 0.24
C SER A 117 -1.40 13.23 -0.10
N TYR A 118 -2.29 13.48 0.86
CA TYR A 118 -3.74 13.53 0.59
C TYR A 118 -4.14 14.67 -0.35
N ARG A 119 -3.51 15.84 -0.20
CA ARG A 119 -3.73 16.95 -1.11
C ARG A 119 -3.29 16.61 -2.53
N LEU A 120 -2.14 15.96 -2.70
CA LEU A 120 -1.66 15.46 -4.00
C LEU A 120 -2.62 14.42 -4.60
N ALA A 121 -3.21 13.54 -3.78
CA ALA A 121 -4.23 12.60 -4.24
C ALA A 121 -5.47 13.31 -4.80
N CYS A 122 -5.83 14.45 -4.24
CA CYS A 122 -7.01 15.23 -4.67
C CYS A 122 -6.74 16.14 -5.88
N GLU A 123 -5.52 16.69 -6.01
CA GLU A 123 -5.21 17.71 -7.01
C GLU A 123 -4.29 17.21 -8.15
N LEU A 124 -3.64 16.04 -7.97
CA LEU A 124 -2.78 15.39 -8.98
C LEU A 124 -3.15 13.94 -9.24
N GLU A 125 -4.42 13.57 -9.11
CA GLU A 125 -4.90 12.20 -9.30
C GLU A 125 -4.58 11.64 -10.69
N ASN A 126 -4.36 12.51 -11.68
CA ASN A 126 -3.97 12.14 -13.03
C ASN A 126 -2.44 11.93 -13.20
N ARG A 127 -1.64 12.19 -12.16
CA ARG A 127 -0.17 12.03 -12.15
C ARG A 127 0.34 11.14 -11.02
N ILE A 128 -0.39 11.01 -9.92
CA ILE A 128 -0.04 10.22 -8.74
C ILE A 128 -0.87 8.94 -8.73
N ALA A 129 -0.24 7.78 -8.89
CA ALA A 129 -0.91 6.49 -9.00
C ALA A 129 -1.53 6.01 -7.68
N ALA A 130 -0.85 6.24 -6.56
CA ALA A 130 -1.32 5.95 -5.20
C ALA A 130 -0.61 6.85 -4.19
N ILE A 131 -1.20 7.00 -3.00
CA ILE A 131 -0.57 7.73 -1.88
C ILE A 131 -0.52 6.88 -0.62
N ALA A 132 0.41 7.25 0.29
CA ALA A 132 0.42 6.77 1.66
C ALA A 132 0.68 7.94 2.63
N SER A 133 0.04 7.90 3.78
CA SER A 133 0.24 8.86 4.85
C SER A 133 0.65 8.13 6.12
N VAL A 134 1.61 8.67 6.84
CA VAL A 134 1.99 8.22 8.17
C VAL A 134 1.77 9.37 9.14
N THR A 135 0.90 9.18 10.13
CA THR A 135 0.53 10.18 11.15
C THR A 135 0.06 11.52 10.57
N GLY A 136 -0.43 11.54 9.33
CA GLY A 136 -1.14 12.65 8.72
C GLY A 136 -2.61 12.31 8.57
N THR A 137 -3.47 13.31 8.36
CA THR A 137 -4.89 13.10 8.03
C THR A 137 -5.33 14.02 6.90
N LEU A 138 -6.62 14.23 6.74
CA LEU A 138 -7.19 15.11 5.73
C LEU A 138 -7.65 16.42 6.37
N THR A 139 -7.32 17.55 5.76
CA THR A 139 -7.88 18.83 6.20
C THR A 139 -9.28 19.06 5.64
N ASP A 140 -10.12 19.84 6.37
CA ASP A 140 -11.46 20.22 5.89
C ASP A 140 -11.40 20.90 4.53
N SER A 141 -10.39 21.73 4.30
CA SER A 141 -10.19 22.44 3.03
C SER A 141 -9.87 21.46 1.89
N THR A 142 -8.92 20.55 2.10
CA THR A 142 -8.59 19.53 1.08
C THR A 142 -9.80 18.64 0.80
N ALA A 143 -10.55 18.22 1.81
CA ALA A 143 -11.75 17.41 1.64
C ALA A 143 -12.82 18.14 0.82
N PHE A 144 -13.04 19.43 1.09
CA PHE A 144 -14.03 20.25 0.41
C PHE A 144 -13.74 20.40 -1.10
N TYR A 145 -12.47 20.62 -1.46
CA TYR A 145 -12.06 20.80 -2.86
C TYR A 145 -11.69 19.50 -3.58
N CYS A 146 -11.75 18.36 -2.91
CA CYS A 146 -11.37 17.06 -3.49
C CYS A 146 -12.41 16.54 -4.49
N ALA A 147 -12.25 16.87 -5.78
CA ALA A 147 -13.13 16.48 -6.87
C ALA A 147 -12.41 15.51 -7.82
N LEU A 148 -12.41 14.21 -7.47
CA LEU A 148 -11.67 13.19 -8.19
C LEU A 148 -12.33 12.83 -9.53
N ALA A 149 -11.57 12.91 -10.63
CA ALA A 149 -11.91 12.29 -11.91
C ALA A 149 -11.49 10.80 -11.95
N ARG A 150 -10.46 10.42 -11.21
CA ARG A 150 -9.97 9.05 -11.05
C ARG A 150 -9.95 8.65 -9.57
N ARG A 151 -10.30 7.42 -9.27
CA ARG A 151 -10.15 6.87 -7.91
C ARG A 151 -8.68 6.68 -7.58
N VAL A 152 -8.29 7.03 -6.34
CA VAL A 152 -6.89 6.98 -5.89
C VAL A 152 -6.76 5.97 -4.76
N PRO A 153 -5.92 4.92 -4.93
CA PRO A 153 -5.57 4.02 -3.84
C PRO A 153 -4.88 4.79 -2.71
N ILE A 154 -5.27 4.52 -1.46
CA ILE A 154 -4.66 5.15 -0.28
C ILE A 154 -4.26 4.11 0.77
N LEU A 155 -3.15 4.38 1.46
CA LEU A 155 -2.73 3.72 2.69
C LEU A 155 -2.59 4.77 3.79
N GLU A 156 -3.24 4.55 4.93
CA GLU A 156 -3.03 5.30 6.17
C GLU A 156 -2.34 4.42 7.22
N ILE A 157 -1.34 4.96 7.89
CA ILE A 157 -0.68 4.36 9.06
C ILE A 157 -0.75 5.35 10.21
N HIS A 158 -1.48 5.05 11.30
CA HIS A 158 -1.73 6.03 12.35
C HIS A 158 -1.74 5.44 13.75
N GLY A 159 -1.08 6.15 14.68
CA GLY A 159 -1.04 5.81 16.09
C GLY A 159 -2.28 6.29 16.85
N THR A 160 -2.92 5.41 17.64
CA THR A 160 -4.11 5.82 18.43
C THR A 160 -3.79 6.72 19.61
N ALA A 161 -2.52 6.79 20.02
CA ALA A 161 -2.01 7.67 21.08
C ALA A 161 -1.18 8.84 20.54
N ASP A 162 -1.38 9.22 19.27
CA ASP A 162 -0.70 10.35 18.66
C ASP A 162 -1.13 11.68 19.32
N PRO A 163 -0.19 12.44 19.96
CA PRO A 163 -0.52 13.66 20.65
C PRO A 163 -0.49 14.90 19.75
N LEU A 164 0.10 14.81 18.53
CA LEU A 164 0.25 15.95 17.61
C LEU A 164 -0.82 15.98 16.52
N VAL A 165 -1.14 14.81 15.96
CA VAL A 165 -2.27 14.63 15.05
C VAL A 165 -3.22 13.63 15.71
N PRO A 166 -4.13 14.11 16.56
CA PRO A 166 -4.98 13.25 17.38
C PRO A 166 -5.82 12.31 16.52
N TYR A 167 -5.83 11.03 16.91
CA TYR A 167 -6.60 9.99 16.23
C TYR A 167 -8.09 10.35 16.05
N ASN A 168 -8.64 11.03 17.05
CA ASN A 168 -10.05 11.48 17.05
C ASN A 168 -10.26 12.83 16.35
N GLY A 169 -9.24 13.32 15.61
CA GLY A 169 -9.30 14.57 14.89
C GLY A 169 -9.10 15.81 15.76
N SER A 170 -9.05 16.95 15.09
CA SER A 170 -8.94 18.27 15.71
C SER A 170 -9.60 19.33 14.81
N PRO A 171 -9.84 20.56 15.28
CA PRO A 171 -10.41 21.59 14.42
C PRO A 171 -9.63 21.79 13.11
N GLY A 172 -10.30 21.64 11.98
CA GLY A 172 -9.72 21.72 10.63
C GLY A 172 -9.04 20.44 10.14
N SER A 173 -9.07 19.35 10.92
CA SER A 173 -8.43 18.07 10.58
C SER A 173 -9.34 16.90 10.94
N TYR A 174 -9.52 16.00 10.02
CA TYR A 174 -10.36 14.82 10.15
C TYR A 174 -9.87 13.88 11.26
N ALA A 175 -10.81 13.22 11.95
CA ALA A 175 -10.50 12.00 12.67
C ALA A 175 -10.07 10.91 11.69
N VAL A 176 -9.21 9.99 12.14
CA VAL A 176 -8.67 8.94 11.25
C VAL A 176 -9.79 8.04 10.70
N GLU A 177 -10.77 7.67 11.50
CA GLU A 177 -11.90 6.86 11.03
C GLU A 177 -12.77 7.62 10.01
N ASP A 178 -12.94 8.94 10.19
CA ASP A 178 -13.68 9.78 9.23
C ASP A 178 -12.90 9.96 7.93
N LEU A 179 -11.57 10.07 8.00
CA LEU A 179 -10.68 10.04 6.84
C LEU A 179 -10.83 8.73 6.06
N ILE A 180 -10.80 7.58 6.73
CA ILE A 180 -11.00 6.28 6.08
C ILE A 180 -12.38 6.23 5.41
N ASN A 181 -13.43 6.63 6.11
CA ASN A 181 -14.79 6.68 5.56
C ASN A 181 -14.89 7.62 4.35
N PHE A 182 -14.22 8.78 4.38
CA PHE A 182 -14.14 9.68 3.23
C PHE A 182 -13.57 8.97 2.00
N TRP A 183 -12.44 8.27 2.14
CA TRP A 183 -11.79 7.57 1.03
C TRP A 183 -12.55 6.30 0.59
N LEU A 184 -13.22 5.60 1.50
CA LEU A 184 -14.14 4.51 1.13
C LEU A 184 -15.25 5.03 0.20
N ASN A 185 -15.85 6.17 0.55
CA ASN A 185 -16.89 6.80 -0.28
C ASN A 185 -16.33 7.27 -1.63
N LYS A 186 -15.20 8.00 -1.65
CA LYS A 186 -14.57 8.49 -2.89
C LYS A 186 -14.17 7.34 -3.82
N ASN A 187 -13.69 6.26 -3.29
CA ASN A 187 -13.26 5.07 -4.02
C ASN A 187 -14.40 4.07 -4.27
N GLN A 188 -15.62 4.35 -3.80
CA GLN A 188 -16.79 3.47 -3.93
C GLN A 188 -16.48 2.06 -3.43
N CYS A 189 -15.88 1.96 -2.24
CA CYS A 189 -15.58 0.69 -1.60
C CYS A 189 -16.83 0.13 -0.91
N VAL A 190 -16.95 -1.19 -0.92
CA VAL A 190 -17.84 -1.89 0.01
C VAL A 190 -17.19 -1.84 1.40
N ILE A 191 -17.98 -1.58 2.45
CA ILE A 191 -17.47 -1.38 3.83
C ILE A 191 -16.94 -2.69 4.45
N GLU A 192 -17.06 -3.82 3.77
CA GLU A 192 -16.48 -5.08 4.21
C GLU A 192 -14.96 -5.03 4.08
N SER A 193 -14.26 -5.32 5.18
CA SER A 193 -12.80 -5.33 5.24
C SER A 193 -12.25 -6.70 5.64
N ASP A 194 -11.08 -7.02 5.13
CA ASP A 194 -10.23 -8.06 5.68
C ASP A 194 -9.34 -7.45 6.78
N THR A 195 -9.48 -7.97 7.99
CA THR A 195 -8.79 -7.43 9.16
C THR A 195 -7.90 -8.50 9.78
N THR A 196 -6.59 -8.19 9.91
CA THR A 196 -5.59 -9.08 10.50
C THR A 196 -4.73 -8.34 11.51
N ASN A 197 -4.34 -9.00 12.59
CA ASN A 197 -3.37 -8.47 13.54
C ASN A 197 -1.95 -8.87 13.11
N ILE A 198 -1.03 -7.91 13.07
CA ILE A 198 0.40 -8.21 12.93
C ILE A 198 0.89 -8.82 14.25
N PRO A 199 1.73 -9.87 14.22
CA PRO A 199 2.33 -10.39 15.44
C PRO A 199 3.09 -9.30 16.22
N ASP A 200 2.77 -9.15 17.49
CA ASP A 200 3.51 -8.29 18.42
C ASP A 200 4.83 -8.97 18.78
N ILE A 201 5.89 -8.63 18.04
CA ILE A 201 7.23 -9.17 18.20
C ILE A 201 8.08 -8.33 19.15
N ASN A 202 7.75 -7.05 19.29
CA ASN A 202 8.40 -6.14 20.24
C ASN A 202 7.44 -5.69 21.35
N VAL A 203 7.11 -6.59 22.23
CA VAL A 203 6.19 -6.35 23.38
C VAL A 203 6.58 -5.18 24.29
N ASN A 204 7.77 -4.58 24.10
CA ASN A 204 8.29 -3.50 24.94
C ASN A 204 8.01 -2.10 24.34
N ASP A 205 7.50 -2.00 23.13
CA ASP A 205 7.23 -0.71 22.50
C ASP A 205 5.82 -0.15 22.86
N SER A 206 5.06 -0.90 23.65
CA SER A 206 3.72 -0.50 24.13
C SER A 206 2.70 -0.27 23.02
N SER A 207 2.88 -0.91 21.88
CA SER A 207 1.97 -0.74 20.75
C SER A 207 1.74 -2.06 19.99
N THR A 208 0.61 -2.16 19.28
CA THR A 208 0.26 -3.30 18.42
C THR A 208 -0.32 -2.79 17.11
N VAL A 209 -0.26 -3.60 16.05
CA VAL A 209 -0.73 -3.20 14.73
C VAL A 209 -1.88 -4.08 14.24
N GLN A 210 -2.96 -3.44 13.83
CA GLN A 210 -4.07 -4.07 13.13
C GLN A 210 -4.10 -3.58 11.68
N ARG A 211 -4.02 -4.52 10.72
CA ARG A 211 -4.19 -4.27 9.29
C ARG A 211 -5.66 -4.37 8.93
N ILE A 212 -6.20 -3.32 8.31
CA ILE A 212 -7.56 -3.25 7.82
C ILE A 212 -7.50 -2.99 6.31
N ARG A 213 -8.03 -3.90 5.50
CA ARG A 213 -7.88 -3.90 4.04
C ARG A 213 -9.24 -3.90 3.36
N TYR A 214 -9.59 -2.78 2.74
CA TYR A 214 -10.77 -2.64 1.90
C TYR A 214 -10.33 -2.85 0.44
N SER A 215 -10.65 -4.01 -0.12
CA SER A 215 -10.21 -4.42 -1.46
C SER A 215 -11.32 -4.40 -2.50
N ASN A 216 -12.59 -4.37 -2.08
CA ASN A 216 -13.73 -4.31 -2.97
C ASN A 216 -14.16 -2.87 -3.23
N CYS A 217 -13.36 -2.16 -4.04
CA CYS A 217 -13.56 -0.76 -4.41
C CYS A 217 -13.75 -0.61 -5.92
N GLY A 218 -14.35 0.50 -6.32
CA GLY A 218 -14.50 0.83 -7.74
C GLY A 218 -13.15 0.89 -8.47
N SER A 219 -13.11 0.44 -9.72
CA SER A 219 -11.90 0.40 -10.56
C SER A 219 -10.74 -0.43 -9.98
N GLY A 220 -11.00 -1.34 -9.04
CA GLY A 220 -9.99 -2.21 -8.42
C GLY A 220 -8.97 -1.50 -7.52
N VAL A 221 -9.22 -0.23 -7.16
CA VAL A 221 -8.39 0.47 -6.17
C VAL A 221 -8.60 -0.12 -4.78
N ARG A 222 -7.78 0.28 -3.83
CA ARG A 222 -7.83 -0.23 -2.44
C ARG A 222 -7.68 0.91 -1.45
N VAL A 223 -8.29 0.74 -0.29
CA VAL A 223 -8.07 1.57 0.88
C VAL A 223 -7.47 0.66 1.96
N TRP A 224 -6.23 0.95 2.36
CA TRP A 224 -5.54 0.22 3.41
C TRP A 224 -5.38 1.11 4.63
N PHE A 225 -5.57 0.52 5.80
CA PHE A 225 -5.36 1.19 7.06
C PHE A 225 -4.60 0.27 8.02
N ASP A 226 -3.43 0.75 8.49
CA ASP A 226 -2.65 0.12 9.56
C ASP A 226 -2.84 0.93 10.84
N LYS A 227 -3.74 0.45 11.69
CA LYS A 227 -4.05 1.06 13.00
C LYS A 227 -3.02 0.62 14.02
N VAL A 228 -2.21 1.58 14.49
CA VAL A 228 -1.19 1.32 15.51
C VAL A 228 -1.75 1.67 16.89
N THR A 229 -2.31 0.68 17.56
CA THR A 229 -2.88 0.86 18.90
C THR A 229 -1.76 1.14 19.91
N GLY A 230 -1.86 2.23 20.66
CA GLY A 230 -0.81 2.70 21.59
C GLY A 230 0.31 3.49 20.90
N GLY A 231 0.43 3.45 19.57
CA GLY A 231 1.45 4.18 18.82
C GLY A 231 1.29 5.69 18.94
N GLY A 232 2.43 6.40 18.97
CA GLY A 232 2.50 7.86 19.01
C GLY A 232 2.66 8.49 17.63
N HIS A 233 3.13 9.76 17.60
CA HIS A 233 3.44 10.50 16.38
C HIS A 233 4.80 10.07 15.83
N SER A 234 4.88 8.92 15.20
CA SER A 234 6.13 8.31 14.77
C SER A 234 5.99 7.52 13.48
N TRP A 235 7.11 7.29 12.80
CA TRP A 235 7.21 6.39 11.64
C TRP A 235 7.47 4.97 12.13
N PRO A 236 6.54 4.02 12.02
CA PRO A 236 6.75 2.65 12.48
C PRO A 236 7.98 2.00 11.84
N GLY A 237 8.79 1.33 12.67
CA GLY A 237 10.07 0.75 12.27
C GLY A 237 11.25 1.73 12.24
N ALA A 238 11.06 3.02 12.57
CA ALA A 238 12.17 3.95 12.70
C ALA A 238 13.08 3.53 13.86
N SER A 239 14.40 3.55 13.61
CA SER A 239 15.42 3.19 14.62
C SER A 239 15.59 4.25 15.71
N ILE A 240 15.14 5.47 15.45
CA ILE A 240 15.21 6.57 16.41
C ILE A 240 13.80 6.81 16.94
N PRO A 241 13.60 6.67 18.26
CA PRO A 241 12.31 6.97 18.84
C PRO A 241 12.00 8.46 18.69
N PHE A 242 10.79 8.76 18.27
CA PHE A 242 10.30 10.13 18.25
C PHE A 242 9.82 10.53 19.66
N ILE A 243 10.04 11.78 20.04
CA ILE A 243 9.74 12.24 21.42
C ILE A 243 8.23 12.33 21.74
N TYR A 244 7.38 12.14 20.74
CA TYR A 244 5.93 12.29 20.84
C TYR A 244 5.19 10.94 20.86
N GLY A 245 5.65 10.03 21.74
CA GLY A 245 4.99 8.77 22.02
C GLY A 245 5.72 7.53 21.47
N PRO A 246 5.18 6.35 21.71
CA PRO A 246 5.77 5.07 21.30
C PRO A 246 5.94 4.96 19.79
N THR A 247 7.07 4.39 19.36
CA THR A 247 7.33 4.03 17.97
C THR A 247 7.20 2.52 17.82
N ASN A 248 6.17 2.09 17.10
CA ASN A 248 5.95 0.66 16.83
C ASN A 248 7.13 0.05 16.07
N GLN A 249 7.57 -1.13 16.49
CA GLN A 249 8.68 -1.87 15.89
C GLN A 249 8.25 -3.20 15.23
N ASP A 250 6.96 -3.50 15.19
CA ASP A 250 6.43 -4.69 14.53
C ASP A 250 6.18 -4.46 13.04
N LEU A 251 6.03 -3.20 12.64
CA LEU A 251 5.78 -2.75 11.29
C LEU A 251 6.94 -1.92 10.77
N ASN A 252 7.44 -2.23 9.58
CA ASN A 252 8.30 -1.32 8.82
C ASN A 252 7.44 -0.52 7.83
N ALA A 253 7.14 0.72 8.16
CA ALA A 253 6.24 1.56 7.37
C ALA A 253 6.75 1.79 5.95
N SER A 254 8.05 1.98 5.74
CA SER A 254 8.62 2.17 4.40
C SER A 254 8.42 0.96 3.50
N GLN A 255 8.61 -0.26 4.03
CA GLN A 255 8.38 -1.48 3.28
C GLN A 255 6.88 -1.74 3.05
N GLU A 256 6.02 -1.43 4.03
CA GLU A 256 4.57 -1.55 3.88
C GLU A 256 4.02 -0.59 2.82
N ILE A 257 4.48 0.66 2.81
CA ILE A 257 4.16 1.66 1.79
C ILE A 257 4.54 1.15 0.39
N TRP A 258 5.75 0.60 0.23
CA TRP A 258 6.15 0.04 -1.05
C TRP A 258 5.33 -1.19 -1.43
N ASN A 259 5.03 -2.09 -0.49
CA ASN A 259 4.16 -3.25 -0.73
C ASN A 259 2.78 -2.84 -1.24
N PHE A 260 2.27 -1.72 -0.75
CA PHE A 260 1.04 -1.11 -1.24
C PHE A 260 1.23 -0.51 -2.64
N PHE A 261 2.22 0.36 -2.83
CA PHE A 261 2.43 1.12 -4.07
C PHE A 261 2.64 0.25 -5.30
N LYS A 262 3.44 -0.81 -5.19
CA LYS A 262 3.77 -1.71 -6.31
C LYS A 262 2.55 -2.37 -6.97
N GLY A 263 1.40 -2.34 -6.29
CA GLY A 263 0.12 -2.88 -6.77
C GLY A 263 -0.66 -1.95 -7.70
N PHE A 264 -0.18 -0.72 -7.99
CA PHE A 264 -0.98 0.27 -8.71
C PHE A 264 -0.20 1.02 -9.79
N THR A 265 -0.93 1.40 -10.86
CA THR A 265 -0.50 2.38 -11.85
C THR A 265 -1.59 3.42 -12.04
N LEU A 266 -1.31 4.48 -12.79
CA LEU A 266 -2.34 5.44 -13.23
C LEU A 266 -3.46 4.77 -14.05
N ASN A 267 -3.16 3.65 -14.70
CA ASN A 267 -4.12 2.90 -15.52
C ASN A 267 -4.92 1.86 -14.71
N GLY A 268 -4.73 1.79 -13.40
CA GLY A 268 -5.38 0.84 -12.49
C GLY A 268 -4.38 -0.08 -11.78
N PRO A 269 -4.87 -1.10 -11.06
CA PRO A 269 -4.04 -2.05 -10.36
C PRO A 269 -3.04 -2.76 -11.29
N VAL A 270 -1.79 -2.90 -10.82
CA VAL A 270 -0.79 -3.78 -11.47
C VAL A 270 -0.89 -5.13 -10.79
N GLY A 271 -1.22 -6.10 -11.55
CA GLY A 271 -1.32 -7.44 -11.06
C GLY A 271 -2.63 -8.05 -11.52
N ILE A 272 -2.59 -9.34 -11.65
CA ILE A 272 -3.73 -10.17 -11.97
C ILE A 272 -4.96 -9.47 -11.41
N ASN A 273 -5.86 -9.03 -12.30
CA ASN A 273 -7.24 -8.89 -11.90
C ASN A 273 -7.52 -10.19 -11.15
N GLU A 274 -7.55 -10.16 -9.81
CA GLU A 274 -8.39 -11.14 -9.17
C GLU A 274 -9.75 -10.79 -9.78
N PRO A 275 -10.26 -11.61 -10.69
CA PRO A 275 -11.60 -11.41 -11.17
C PRO A 275 -12.40 -11.25 -9.89
N SER A 276 -13.43 -10.41 -9.91
CA SER A 276 -14.52 -10.51 -8.93
C SER A 276 -15.02 -11.95 -9.04
N VAL A 277 -14.33 -12.82 -8.35
CA VAL A 277 -14.64 -14.23 -8.30
C VAL A 277 -15.93 -14.24 -7.53
N ASN A 278 -17.03 -14.46 -8.21
CA ASN A 278 -18.10 -15.20 -7.57
C ASN A 278 -17.38 -16.28 -6.79
N LYS A 279 -17.31 -16.13 -5.47
CA LYS A 279 -16.43 -16.82 -4.54
C LYS A 279 -16.43 -18.31 -4.91
N VAL A 280 -15.38 -18.78 -5.63
CA VAL A 280 -15.24 -20.20 -5.94
C VAL A 280 -15.03 -20.88 -4.59
N GLU A 281 -16.12 -21.41 -4.05
CA GLU A 281 -16.03 -22.22 -2.86
C GLU A 281 -15.50 -23.58 -3.27
N TRP A 282 -14.33 -23.94 -2.75
CA TRP A 282 -13.76 -25.24 -3.03
C TRP A 282 -13.18 -25.90 -1.80
N SER A 283 -13.31 -27.19 -1.75
CA SER A 283 -12.82 -28.03 -0.66
C SER A 283 -12.07 -29.23 -1.18
N VAL A 284 -11.16 -29.72 -0.37
CA VAL A 284 -10.28 -30.84 -0.69
C VAL A 284 -10.30 -31.77 0.52
N TYR A 285 -10.68 -33.03 0.32
CA TYR A 285 -10.77 -34.01 1.40
C TYR A 285 -10.62 -35.46 0.89
N PRO A 286 -10.23 -36.39 1.76
CA PRO A 286 -9.77 -36.19 3.12
C PRO A 286 -8.39 -35.52 3.18
N ASN A 287 -8.09 -34.85 4.29
CA ASN A 287 -6.76 -34.39 4.64
C ASN A 287 -6.52 -34.68 6.12
N PRO A 288 -5.66 -35.65 6.49
CA PRO A 288 -4.70 -36.36 5.65
C PRO A 288 -5.33 -37.20 4.52
N LEU A 289 -4.54 -37.37 3.42
CA LEU A 289 -4.96 -38.10 2.22
C LEU A 289 -5.15 -39.60 2.52
N ALA A 290 -6.27 -40.13 2.04
CA ALA A 290 -6.52 -41.55 1.91
C ALA A 290 -6.13 -42.05 0.50
N GLU A 291 -6.73 -43.14 0.04
CA GLU A 291 -6.51 -43.67 -1.32
C GLU A 291 -7.15 -42.83 -2.42
N LEU A 292 -8.19 -42.07 -2.09
CA LEU A 292 -8.94 -41.20 -2.99
C LEU A 292 -9.00 -39.77 -2.42
N LEU A 293 -8.58 -38.82 -3.23
CA LEU A 293 -8.71 -37.40 -2.96
C LEU A 293 -9.91 -36.83 -3.71
N ILE A 294 -10.83 -36.20 -2.99
CA ILE A 294 -12.02 -35.57 -3.56
C ILE A 294 -11.85 -34.06 -3.51
N ILE A 295 -12.10 -33.40 -4.62
CA ILE A 295 -12.10 -31.95 -4.78
C ILE A 295 -13.51 -31.54 -5.15
N ASN A 296 -14.16 -30.72 -4.32
CA ASN A 296 -15.43 -30.09 -4.67
C ASN A 296 -15.18 -28.62 -4.96
N ALA A 297 -15.79 -28.09 -6.01
CA ALA A 297 -15.74 -26.67 -6.34
C ALA A 297 -17.10 -26.23 -6.91
N THR A 298 -17.63 -25.14 -6.40
CA THR A 298 -18.90 -24.55 -6.83
C THR A 298 -18.70 -23.21 -7.50
N ASN A 299 -19.67 -22.76 -8.26
CA ASN A 299 -19.63 -21.50 -9.01
C ASN A 299 -18.51 -21.43 -10.08
N LEU A 300 -18.23 -22.58 -10.71
CA LEU A 300 -17.32 -22.68 -11.84
C LEU A 300 -18.01 -22.27 -13.13
N SER A 301 -17.46 -21.33 -13.87
CA SER A 301 -18.01 -20.84 -15.14
C SER A 301 -17.50 -21.60 -16.38
N GLU A 302 -16.42 -22.40 -16.24
CA GLU A 302 -15.75 -23.08 -17.35
C GLU A 302 -15.11 -24.42 -16.92
N ALA A 303 -14.67 -25.23 -17.90
CA ALA A 303 -13.94 -26.47 -17.66
C ALA A 303 -12.67 -26.20 -16.84
N THR A 304 -12.57 -26.84 -15.69
CA THR A 304 -11.55 -26.56 -14.69
C THR A 304 -10.68 -27.81 -14.50
N GLN A 305 -9.37 -27.64 -14.57
CA GLN A 305 -8.40 -28.70 -14.33
C GLN A 305 -7.90 -28.69 -12.89
N VAL A 306 -7.70 -29.86 -12.32
CA VAL A 306 -7.07 -30.07 -11.02
C VAL A 306 -5.78 -30.84 -11.19
N ASP A 307 -4.71 -30.37 -10.56
CA ASP A 307 -3.43 -31.04 -10.47
C ASP A 307 -3.06 -31.30 -9.00
N LEU A 308 -2.55 -32.48 -8.70
CA LEU A 308 -1.85 -32.77 -7.45
C LEU A 308 -0.34 -32.71 -7.72
N MET A 309 0.35 -31.85 -6.99
CA MET A 309 1.77 -31.54 -7.19
C MET A 309 2.60 -31.92 -5.97
N ASP A 310 3.86 -32.22 -6.19
CA ASP A 310 4.86 -32.34 -5.13
C ASP A 310 5.34 -30.98 -4.64
N ILE A 311 6.25 -30.98 -3.64
CA ILE A 311 6.83 -29.75 -3.05
C ILE A 311 7.67 -28.94 -4.05
N ALA A 312 8.10 -29.53 -5.16
CA ALA A 312 8.84 -28.85 -6.24
C ALA A 312 7.90 -28.29 -7.33
N GLY A 313 6.56 -28.42 -7.16
CA GLY A 313 5.56 -27.96 -8.11
C GLY A 313 5.37 -28.86 -9.34
N ARG A 314 5.94 -30.06 -9.35
CA ARG A 314 5.74 -31.03 -10.45
C ARG A 314 4.39 -31.70 -10.30
N SER A 315 3.57 -31.70 -11.37
CA SER A 315 2.28 -32.37 -11.37
C SER A 315 2.50 -33.91 -11.37
N LEU A 316 1.89 -34.55 -10.40
CA LEU A 316 1.93 -36.02 -10.21
C LEU A 316 0.64 -36.69 -10.72
N LEU A 317 -0.50 -36.03 -10.51
CA LEU A 317 -1.82 -36.51 -10.94
C LEU A 317 -2.60 -35.29 -11.46
N SER A 318 -3.43 -35.53 -12.48
CA SER A 318 -4.31 -34.52 -13.06
C SER A 318 -5.70 -35.06 -13.29
N GLY A 319 -6.70 -34.18 -13.20
CA GLY A 319 -8.11 -34.51 -13.46
C GLY A 319 -8.90 -33.29 -13.87
N ASN A 320 -10.12 -33.49 -14.38
CA ASN A 320 -11.04 -32.41 -14.70
C ASN A 320 -12.17 -32.37 -13.68
N VAL A 321 -12.62 -31.15 -13.35
CA VAL A 321 -13.81 -30.96 -12.52
C VAL A 321 -15.05 -31.11 -13.39
N ASN A 322 -15.85 -32.13 -13.10
CA ASN A 322 -17.11 -32.40 -13.78
C ASN A 322 -18.27 -32.24 -12.76
N ASN A 323 -19.27 -31.45 -13.09
CA ASN A 323 -20.40 -31.19 -12.20
C ASN A 323 -19.97 -30.74 -10.78
N GLY A 324 -18.93 -29.91 -10.69
CA GLY A 324 -18.44 -29.38 -9.43
C GLY A 324 -17.54 -30.32 -8.62
N GLN A 325 -17.16 -31.49 -9.17
CA GLN A 325 -16.33 -32.45 -8.46
C GLN A 325 -15.23 -33.04 -9.34
N ALA A 326 -14.05 -33.28 -8.74
CA ALA A 326 -12.97 -34.10 -9.29
C ALA A 326 -12.51 -35.13 -8.26
N MET A 327 -12.00 -36.25 -8.74
CA MET A 327 -11.46 -37.33 -7.92
C MET A 327 -10.07 -37.76 -8.45
N LEU A 328 -9.10 -37.84 -7.56
CA LEU A 328 -7.74 -38.29 -7.88
C LEU A 328 -7.38 -39.50 -7.03
N ASN A 329 -6.90 -40.56 -7.66
CA ASN A 329 -6.41 -41.76 -6.97
C ASN A 329 -5.00 -41.48 -6.42
N THR A 330 -4.88 -41.40 -5.11
CA THR A 330 -3.64 -41.09 -4.38
C THR A 330 -3.02 -42.32 -3.71
N ALA A 331 -3.56 -43.53 -3.94
CA ALA A 331 -3.11 -44.75 -3.26
C ALA A 331 -1.59 -45.02 -3.42
N ALA A 332 -1.05 -44.77 -4.63
CA ALA A 332 0.36 -45.04 -4.95
C ALA A 332 1.33 -43.92 -4.48
N LEU A 333 0.84 -42.82 -3.91
CA LEU A 333 1.70 -41.74 -3.47
C LEU A 333 2.34 -42.06 -2.12
N PRO A 334 3.64 -41.75 -1.91
CA PRO A 334 4.29 -41.91 -0.62
C PRO A 334 3.76 -40.93 0.41
N ALA A 335 4.03 -41.18 1.69
CA ALA A 335 3.80 -40.22 2.75
C ALA A 335 4.57 -38.92 2.50
N GLY A 336 3.90 -37.76 2.71
CA GLY A 336 4.53 -36.48 2.42
C GLY A 336 3.53 -35.31 2.30
N ILE A 337 4.08 -34.16 1.95
CA ILE A 337 3.32 -32.92 1.70
C ILE A 337 3.11 -32.76 0.20
N TYR A 338 1.87 -32.45 -0.18
CA TYR A 338 1.43 -32.23 -1.55
C TYR A 338 0.62 -30.95 -1.65
N PHE A 339 0.45 -30.45 -2.88
CA PHE A 339 -0.37 -29.28 -3.18
C PHE A 339 -1.39 -29.63 -4.26
N VAL A 340 -2.65 -29.32 -3.99
CA VAL A 340 -3.71 -29.43 -4.99
C VAL A 340 -3.88 -28.06 -5.63
N ARG A 341 -3.70 -27.98 -6.95
CA ARG A 341 -3.95 -26.77 -7.75
C ARG A 341 -5.24 -26.93 -8.54
N LEU A 342 -6.18 -26.01 -8.35
CA LEU A 342 -7.38 -25.86 -9.15
C LEU A 342 -7.12 -24.74 -10.16
N SER A 343 -7.03 -25.09 -11.45
CA SER A 343 -6.76 -24.16 -12.55
C SER A 343 -8.06 -23.70 -13.19
N LEU A 344 -8.28 -22.39 -13.20
CA LEU A 344 -9.37 -21.70 -13.89
C LEU A 344 -8.78 -20.93 -15.09
N ALA A 345 -9.63 -20.40 -15.97
CA ALA A 345 -9.17 -19.77 -17.21
C ALA A 345 -8.10 -18.67 -17.01
N ASN A 346 -8.19 -17.88 -15.93
CA ASN A 346 -7.33 -16.71 -15.72
C ASN A 346 -6.52 -16.74 -14.41
N PHE A 347 -6.71 -17.76 -13.54
CA PHE A 347 -6.00 -17.88 -12.27
C PHE A 347 -6.01 -19.32 -11.75
N SER A 348 -5.27 -19.61 -10.69
CA SER A 348 -5.31 -20.89 -10.00
C SER A 348 -5.39 -20.73 -8.49
N LEU A 349 -6.08 -21.66 -7.84
CA LEU A 349 -6.18 -21.79 -6.39
C LEU A 349 -5.35 -22.97 -5.92
N VAL A 350 -4.68 -22.86 -4.77
CA VAL A 350 -3.82 -23.93 -4.25
C VAL A 350 -4.17 -24.23 -2.80
N LYS A 351 -4.26 -25.52 -2.47
CA LYS A 351 -4.39 -26.01 -1.09
C LYS A 351 -3.33 -27.07 -0.77
N LYS A 352 -2.75 -26.97 0.43
CA LYS A 352 -1.85 -27.97 0.98
C LYS A 352 -2.64 -29.17 1.48
N VAL A 353 -2.16 -30.38 1.16
CA VAL A 353 -2.65 -31.66 1.70
C VAL A 353 -1.48 -32.50 2.18
N VAL A 354 -1.73 -33.39 3.13
CA VAL A 354 -0.71 -34.25 3.75
C VAL A 354 -1.13 -35.70 3.57
N LYS A 355 -0.20 -36.58 3.21
CA LYS A 355 -0.39 -38.02 3.21
C LYS A 355 0.48 -38.63 4.32
N GLU A 356 -0.16 -39.42 5.19
CA GLU A 356 0.49 -40.19 6.25
C GLU A 356 0.95 -41.55 5.82
#